data_9ef15ec35842c7621f579c7dc939af8e
#
_entry.id   9ef15ec35842c7621f579c7dc939af8e
#
_cell.length_a   1.000
_cell.length_b   1.000
_cell.length_c   1.000
_cell.angle_alpha   90.00
_cell.angle_beta   90.00
_cell.angle_gamma   90.00
#
_symmetry.space_group_name_H-M   'P 1'
#
loop_
_entity.id
_entity.type
_entity.pdbx_description
1 polymer ?
#
loop_
_entity_poly.entity_id
_entity_poly.type
_entity_poly.pdbx_seq_one_letter_code
_entity_poly.pdbx_strand_id
1 'polypeptide(L)'
;LGDVYKRQALGVVLALAVLIVAAALRRTVSSTGDVKRLVSLTALASIPRTAPKRRKNGPQQGLLITRMQTDSAFCEAYRLLRLKLLRQLKDEDKVIMVTSSIPSEGKSSVSVNLALSLAREGKKVLLIDGDLRGPSDKALLGITKPSEGLGQCLSGSLGQVHFLRYEDTSLYVFAGSEPIHAPMNLLQYDKLEALINTLRPMFDYIVLDTPPCAMMADALAMCRHVDRVIYVIREDFAATTQIFEGIQALAGADARMAGFVFNCAANVRGSSSGYGYGYGYGYGYGYGYGYGKTKRKSAE
;
A
#
# COMPACT_ATOMS: atom_id res chain seq x y z
N LEU A 1 -14.21 -42.02 36.75
CA LEU A 1 -13.05 -41.23 36.25
C LEU A 1 -12.97 -41.32 34.69
N GLY A 2 -13.17 -42.49 34.08
CA GLY A 2 -13.05 -42.63 32.60
C GLY A 2 -14.06 -41.80 31.80
N ASP A 3 -15.26 -41.59 32.29
CA ASP A 3 -16.30 -40.83 31.57
C ASP A 3 -16.09 -39.32 31.63
N VAL A 4 -15.41 -38.82 32.65
CA VAL A 4 -15.05 -37.40 32.74
C VAL A 4 -14.00 -37.06 31.67
N TYR A 5 -12.98 -37.93 31.51
CA TYR A 5 -11.96 -37.72 30.47
C TYR A 5 -12.53 -37.82 29.05
N LYS A 6 -13.49 -38.74 28.80
CA LYS A 6 -14.18 -38.84 27.50
C LYS A 6 -14.98 -37.58 27.19
N ARG A 7 -15.69 -37.01 28.16
CA ARG A 7 -16.43 -35.75 27.97
C ARG A 7 -15.50 -34.56 27.74
N GLN A 8 -14.37 -34.49 28.45
CA GLN A 8 -13.36 -33.47 28.23
C GLN A 8 -12.74 -33.58 26.84
N ALA A 9 -12.34 -34.81 26.41
CA ALA A 9 -11.80 -35.02 25.07
C ALA A 9 -12.81 -34.64 23.99
N LEU A 10 -14.09 -35.01 24.15
CA LEU A 10 -15.15 -34.63 23.20
C LEU A 10 -15.32 -33.11 23.15
N GLY A 11 -15.27 -32.42 24.29
CA GLY A 11 -15.36 -30.95 24.35
C GLY A 11 -14.20 -30.27 23.61
N VAL A 12 -12.98 -30.77 23.78
CA VAL A 12 -11.79 -30.25 23.07
C VAL A 12 -11.91 -30.49 21.56
N VAL A 13 -12.32 -31.66 21.13
CA VAL A 13 -12.51 -31.99 19.71
C VAL A 13 -13.58 -31.08 19.08
N LEU A 14 -14.68 -30.86 19.79
CA LEU A 14 -15.77 -29.99 19.32
C LEU A 14 -15.34 -28.52 19.22
N ALA A 15 -14.58 -28.03 20.21
CA ALA A 15 -14.00 -26.69 20.19
C ALA A 15 -13.01 -26.52 19.03
N LEU A 16 -12.13 -27.50 18.79
CA LEU A 16 -11.22 -27.49 17.65
C LEU A 16 -11.97 -27.53 16.33
N ALA A 17 -13.02 -28.35 16.20
CA ALA A 17 -13.85 -28.39 14.99
C ALA A 17 -14.51 -27.04 14.70
N VAL A 18 -15.07 -26.37 15.73
CA VAL A 18 -15.66 -25.03 15.61
C VAL A 18 -14.60 -24.01 15.17
N LEU A 19 -13.41 -24.04 15.75
CA LEU A 19 -12.29 -23.16 15.36
C LEU A 19 -11.85 -23.39 13.92
N ILE A 20 -11.75 -24.63 13.48
CA ILE A 20 -11.38 -24.99 12.08
C ILE A 20 -12.46 -24.48 11.12
N VAL A 21 -13.75 -24.72 11.43
CA VAL A 21 -14.85 -24.24 10.60
C VAL A 21 -14.87 -22.72 10.56
N ALA A 22 -14.71 -22.04 11.70
CA ALA A 22 -14.64 -20.58 11.76
C ALA A 22 -13.44 -20.01 10.97
N ALA A 23 -12.29 -20.68 11.01
CA ALA A 23 -11.12 -20.30 10.21
C ALA A 23 -11.34 -20.54 8.70
N ALA A 24 -11.97 -21.64 8.33
CA ALA A 24 -12.30 -21.97 6.93
C ALA A 24 -13.37 -21.02 6.33
N LEU A 25 -14.26 -20.50 7.16
CA LEU A 25 -15.27 -19.53 6.76
C LEU A 25 -14.71 -18.09 6.59
N ARG A 26 -13.54 -17.79 7.14
CA ARG A 26 -12.85 -16.52 6.91
C ARG A 26 -12.30 -16.47 5.49
N ARG A 27 -13.09 -15.92 4.56
CA ARG A 27 -12.64 -15.70 3.18
C ARG A 27 -11.71 -14.48 3.16
N THR A 28 -10.42 -14.71 3.04
CA THR A 28 -9.40 -13.70 2.74
C THR A 28 -9.02 -13.75 1.27
N VAL A 29 -8.27 -12.76 0.79
CA VAL A 29 -7.73 -12.76 -0.58
C VAL A 29 -6.28 -13.25 -0.55
N SER A 30 -5.99 -14.29 -1.33
CA SER A 30 -4.66 -14.91 -1.43
C SER A 30 -3.93 -14.60 -2.74
N SER A 31 -4.61 -13.93 -3.67
CA SER A 31 -4.02 -13.56 -4.95
C SER A 31 -4.59 -12.24 -5.50
N THR A 32 -3.83 -11.63 -6.40
CA THR A 32 -4.32 -10.47 -7.16
C THR A 32 -5.52 -10.81 -8.05
N GLY A 33 -5.67 -12.09 -8.43
CA GLY A 33 -6.82 -12.59 -9.17
C GLY A 33 -8.11 -12.56 -8.35
N ASP A 34 -8.03 -12.90 -7.07
CA ASP A 34 -9.18 -12.87 -6.15
C ASP A 34 -9.65 -11.44 -5.95
N VAL A 35 -8.72 -10.49 -5.76
CA VAL A 35 -9.05 -9.07 -5.65
C VAL A 35 -9.75 -8.56 -6.91
N LYS A 36 -9.24 -8.90 -8.11
CA LYS A 36 -9.87 -8.49 -9.38
C LYS A 36 -11.27 -9.06 -9.58
N ARG A 37 -11.55 -10.26 -9.03
CA ARG A 37 -12.90 -10.85 -9.05
C ARG A 37 -13.83 -10.18 -8.04
N LEU A 38 -13.29 -9.76 -6.90
CA LEU A 38 -14.05 -9.11 -5.84
C LEU A 38 -14.42 -7.67 -6.23
N VAL A 39 -13.46 -6.94 -6.81
CA VAL A 39 -13.57 -5.52 -7.15
C VAL A 39 -12.88 -5.25 -8.49
N SER A 40 -13.53 -4.50 -9.36
CA SER A 40 -13.01 -4.19 -10.72
C SER A 40 -11.89 -3.14 -10.68
N LEU A 41 -10.84 -3.37 -9.86
CA LEU A 41 -9.71 -2.47 -9.74
C LEU A 41 -8.47 -3.02 -10.45
N THR A 42 -7.65 -2.10 -10.98
CA THR A 42 -6.37 -2.44 -11.61
C THR A 42 -5.31 -2.76 -10.57
N ALA A 43 -4.59 -3.88 -10.72
CA ALA A 43 -3.44 -4.19 -9.88
C ALA A 43 -2.22 -3.34 -10.28
N LEU A 44 -1.83 -2.40 -9.43
CA LEU A 44 -0.66 -1.53 -9.66
C LEU A 44 0.63 -2.30 -9.42
N ALA A 45 0.76 -2.96 -8.27
CA ALA A 45 1.92 -3.78 -7.95
C ALA A 45 1.58 -4.89 -6.97
N SER A 46 2.45 -5.92 -6.93
CA SER A 46 2.53 -6.90 -5.85
C SER A 46 3.85 -6.71 -5.14
N ILE A 47 3.81 -6.34 -3.86
CA ILE A 47 4.99 -6.09 -3.04
C ILE A 47 5.31 -7.39 -2.28
N PRO A 48 6.51 -7.95 -2.44
CA PRO A 48 6.88 -9.21 -1.80
C PRO A 48 6.95 -9.07 -0.29
N ARG A 49 6.59 -10.14 0.40
CA ARG A 49 6.79 -10.26 1.85
C ARG A 49 8.29 -10.26 2.14
N THR A 50 8.77 -9.19 2.74
CA THR A 50 10.19 -9.01 3.08
C THR A 50 10.32 -8.83 4.58
N ALA A 51 11.22 -9.59 5.20
CA ALA A 51 11.52 -9.44 6.62
C ALA A 51 12.58 -8.34 6.80
N PRO A 52 12.39 -7.41 7.74
CA PRO A 52 13.47 -6.47 8.07
C PRO A 52 14.66 -7.22 8.63
N LYS A 53 15.87 -6.88 8.17
CA LYS A 53 17.10 -7.40 8.76
C LYS A 53 17.17 -6.92 10.21
N ARG A 54 17.04 -7.85 11.17
CA ARG A 54 17.17 -7.55 12.60
C ARG A 54 18.54 -6.98 12.89
N ARG A 55 18.63 -5.70 13.24
CA ARG A 55 19.80 -5.17 13.94
C ARG A 55 19.72 -5.61 15.40
N LYS A 56 20.82 -6.17 15.93
CA LYS A 56 20.88 -6.67 17.34
C LYS A 56 20.66 -5.59 18.38
N ASN A 57 20.96 -4.32 18.08
CA ASN A 57 20.80 -3.18 19.02
C ASN A 57 20.39 -1.94 18.21
N GLY A 58 19.11 -1.60 18.19
CA GLY A 58 18.62 -0.36 17.57
C GLY A 58 17.11 -0.40 17.33
N PRO A 59 16.44 0.76 17.17
CA PRO A 59 15.04 0.82 16.85
C PRO A 59 14.78 0.07 15.54
N GLN A 60 13.65 -0.63 15.50
CA GLN A 60 13.23 -1.39 14.33
C GLN A 60 12.84 -0.39 13.23
N GLN A 61 13.76 -0.15 12.30
CA GLN A 61 13.52 0.77 11.18
C GLN A 61 12.67 0.08 10.12
N GLY A 62 11.76 0.84 9.51
CA GLY A 62 10.92 0.36 8.42
C GLY A 62 11.72 -0.17 7.23
N LEU A 63 11.11 -1.03 6.43
CA LEU A 63 11.65 -1.48 5.15
C LEU A 63 11.58 -0.32 4.15
N LEU A 64 12.73 0.28 3.84
CA LEU A 64 12.84 1.38 2.88
C LEU A 64 13.59 0.96 1.63
N ILE A 65 13.11 1.37 0.46
CA ILE A 65 13.79 1.12 -0.82
C ILE A 65 15.19 1.75 -0.86
N THR A 66 15.42 2.83 -0.11
CA THR A 66 16.73 3.50 0.01
C THR A 66 17.76 2.67 0.73
N ARG A 67 17.35 1.69 1.54
CA ARG A 67 18.21 0.82 2.36
C ARG A 67 18.34 -0.60 1.82
N MET A 68 17.70 -0.86 0.67
CA MET A 68 17.71 -2.16 0.00
C MET A 68 18.62 -2.12 -1.22
N GLN A 69 19.07 -3.31 -1.68
CA GLN A 69 19.74 -3.43 -2.97
C GLN A 69 18.79 -2.97 -4.08
N THR A 70 19.29 -2.20 -5.02
CA THR A 70 18.49 -1.54 -6.07
C THR A 70 17.77 -2.54 -6.98
N ASP A 71 18.33 -3.71 -7.20
CA ASP A 71 17.80 -4.81 -8.00
C ASP A 71 16.96 -5.80 -7.20
N SER A 72 16.70 -5.53 -5.91
CA SER A 72 15.85 -6.40 -5.11
C SER A 72 14.40 -6.41 -5.64
N ALA A 73 13.73 -7.56 -5.52
CA ALA A 73 12.32 -7.68 -5.89
C ALA A 73 11.42 -6.65 -5.18
N PHE A 74 11.81 -6.25 -3.98
CA PHE A 74 11.13 -5.19 -3.24
C PHE A 74 11.26 -3.83 -3.93
N CYS A 75 12.47 -3.41 -4.31
CA CYS A 75 12.69 -2.15 -5.03
C CYS A 75 12.00 -2.16 -6.40
N GLU A 76 12.06 -3.30 -7.11
CA GLU A 76 11.42 -3.45 -8.41
C GLU A 76 9.89 -3.33 -8.32
N ALA A 77 9.28 -3.86 -7.26
CA ALA A 77 7.84 -3.72 -7.03
C ALA A 77 7.42 -2.23 -6.91
N TYR A 78 8.21 -1.40 -6.20
CA TYR A 78 7.94 0.04 -6.11
C TYR A 78 8.23 0.80 -7.40
N ARG A 79 9.21 0.36 -8.17
CA ARG A 79 9.45 0.90 -9.52
C ARG A 79 8.26 0.63 -10.45
N LEU A 80 7.74 -0.58 -10.43
CA LEU A 80 6.54 -0.96 -11.19
C LEU A 80 5.29 -0.21 -10.70
N LEU A 81 5.11 -0.07 -9.38
CA LEU A 81 4.03 0.73 -8.80
C LEU A 81 4.06 2.15 -9.35
N ARG A 82 5.21 2.82 -9.24
CA ARG A 82 5.41 4.17 -9.76
C ARG A 82 5.09 4.28 -11.25
N LEU A 83 5.67 3.39 -12.08
CA LEU A 83 5.47 3.43 -13.53
C LEU A 83 4.00 3.25 -13.93
N LYS A 84 3.28 2.33 -13.29
CA LYS A 84 1.86 2.10 -13.58
C LYS A 84 0.99 3.24 -13.07
N LEU A 85 1.32 3.82 -11.91
CA LEU A 85 0.64 4.97 -11.37
C LEU A 85 0.78 6.17 -12.32
N LEU A 86 2.01 6.54 -12.67
CA LEU A 86 2.28 7.70 -13.54
C LEU A 86 1.62 7.60 -14.91
N ARG A 87 1.40 6.40 -15.44
CA ARG A 87 0.64 6.18 -16.70
C ARG A 87 -0.85 6.49 -16.58
N GLN A 88 -1.40 6.52 -15.38
CA GLN A 88 -2.81 6.77 -15.13
C GLN A 88 -3.09 8.20 -14.69
N LEU A 89 -2.05 8.90 -14.21
CA LEU A 89 -2.15 10.29 -13.81
C LEU A 89 -2.24 11.18 -15.06
N LYS A 90 -3.09 12.21 -14.95
CA LYS A 90 -3.11 13.34 -15.87
C LYS A 90 -2.11 14.40 -15.37
N ASP A 91 -1.83 15.39 -16.19
CA ASP A 91 -0.88 16.46 -15.83
C ASP A 91 -1.32 17.27 -14.59
N GLU A 92 -2.63 17.39 -14.38
CA GLU A 92 -3.20 18.03 -13.20
C GLU A 92 -3.22 17.17 -11.94
N ASP A 93 -3.11 15.84 -12.06
CA ASP A 93 -3.18 14.89 -10.94
C ASP A 93 -1.86 14.91 -10.15
N LYS A 94 -1.86 15.51 -8.98
CA LYS A 94 -0.67 15.65 -8.11
C LYS A 94 -0.84 15.00 -6.74
N VAL A 95 -2.07 14.93 -6.23
CA VAL A 95 -2.35 14.46 -4.86
C VAL A 95 -2.82 13.01 -4.89
N ILE A 96 -2.02 12.14 -4.32
CA ILE A 96 -2.22 10.69 -4.31
C ILE A 96 -2.44 10.23 -2.88
N MET A 97 -3.63 9.75 -2.59
CA MET A 97 -3.97 9.17 -1.30
C MET A 97 -3.66 7.68 -1.27
N VAL A 98 -3.16 7.19 -0.14
CA VAL A 98 -2.95 5.76 0.12
C VAL A 98 -3.75 5.37 1.35
N THR A 99 -4.62 4.38 1.20
CA THR A 99 -5.46 3.86 2.29
C THR A 99 -5.59 2.34 2.23
N SER A 100 -6.28 1.74 3.19
CA SER A 100 -6.52 0.29 3.26
C SER A 100 -7.86 -0.01 3.94
N SER A 101 -8.28 -1.29 4.01
CA SER A 101 -9.50 -1.70 4.70
C SER A 101 -9.37 -1.53 6.21
N ILE A 102 -8.31 -2.14 6.77
CA ILE A 102 -8.07 -2.26 8.20
C ILE A 102 -6.63 -1.88 8.56
N PRO A 103 -6.31 -1.66 9.84
CA PRO A 103 -4.94 -1.40 10.28
C PRO A 103 -3.98 -2.55 9.92
N SER A 104 -2.67 -2.23 9.81
CA SER A 104 -1.59 -3.21 9.58
C SER A 104 -1.58 -3.89 8.20
N GLU A 105 -2.28 -3.38 7.21
CA GLU A 105 -2.15 -3.81 5.81
C GLU A 105 -0.90 -3.24 5.12
N GLY A 106 -0.21 -2.28 5.76
CA GLY A 106 1.05 -1.70 5.28
C GLY A 106 0.89 -0.43 4.44
N LYS A 107 -0.25 0.27 4.57
CA LYS A 107 -0.51 1.55 3.89
C LYS A 107 0.65 2.55 4.04
N SER A 108 1.09 2.83 5.27
CA SER A 108 2.19 3.79 5.54
C SER A 108 3.52 3.34 4.93
N SER A 109 3.83 2.02 4.99
CA SER A 109 4.99 1.47 4.27
C SER A 109 4.90 1.71 2.76
N VAL A 110 3.70 1.56 2.18
CA VAL A 110 3.47 1.81 0.74
C VAL A 110 3.60 3.30 0.43
N SER A 111 3.00 4.18 1.25
CA SER A 111 3.07 5.64 1.10
C SER A 111 4.50 6.15 1.13
N VAL A 112 5.25 5.80 2.15
CA VAL A 112 6.67 6.19 2.33
C VAL A 112 7.53 5.72 1.15
N ASN A 113 7.44 4.46 0.78
CA ASN A 113 8.28 3.91 -0.29
C ASN A 113 7.85 4.39 -1.69
N LEU A 114 6.57 4.67 -1.92
CA LEU A 114 6.10 5.32 -3.14
C LEU A 114 6.66 6.74 -3.25
N ALA A 115 6.58 7.54 -2.17
CA ALA A 115 7.13 8.88 -2.11
C ALA A 115 8.64 8.88 -2.36
N LEU A 116 9.39 7.96 -1.75
CA LEU A 116 10.82 7.75 -2.00
C LEU A 116 11.09 7.34 -3.46
N SER A 117 10.25 6.48 -4.04
CA SER A 117 10.40 6.05 -5.44
C SER A 117 10.19 7.19 -6.43
N LEU A 118 9.25 8.09 -6.17
CA LEU A 118 9.02 9.30 -6.96
C LEU A 118 10.18 10.30 -6.80
N ALA A 119 10.66 10.51 -5.56
CA ALA A 119 11.77 11.43 -5.28
C ALA A 119 13.09 10.97 -5.91
N ARG A 120 13.35 9.67 -6.04
CA ARG A 120 14.51 9.10 -6.73
C ARG A 120 14.57 9.44 -8.23
N GLU A 121 13.44 9.75 -8.85
CA GLU A 121 13.37 10.22 -10.25
C GLU A 121 13.48 11.75 -10.37
N GLY A 122 13.96 12.41 -9.32
CA GLY A 122 14.16 13.85 -9.31
C GLY A 122 12.89 14.67 -9.09
N LYS A 123 11.75 14.02 -8.80
CA LYS A 123 10.50 14.72 -8.52
C LYS A 123 10.53 15.32 -7.12
N LYS A 124 10.03 16.53 -6.97
CA LYS A 124 9.86 17.18 -5.67
C LYS A 124 8.57 16.65 -5.02
N VAL A 125 8.71 15.79 -4.02
CA VAL A 125 7.60 15.05 -3.42
C VAL A 125 7.36 15.49 -1.99
N LEU A 126 6.09 15.67 -1.62
CA LEU A 126 5.66 15.85 -0.24
C LEU A 126 4.96 14.57 0.24
N LEU A 127 5.41 14.02 1.34
CA LEU A 127 4.71 12.97 2.09
C LEU A 127 3.98 13.62 3.25
N ILE A 128 2.67 13.46 3.32
CA ILE A 128 1.83 13.93 4.42
C ILE A 128 1.32 12.74 5.21
N ASP A 129 1.65 12.68 6.50
CA ASP A 129 1.04 11.73 7.43
C ASP A 129 -0.34 12.25 7.85
N GLY A 130 -1.37 11.68 7.23
CA GLY A 130 -2.78 11.98 7.48
C GLY A 130 -3.43 11.02 8.46
N ASP A 131 -2.70 9.99 8.95
CA ASP A 131 -3.18 9.14 10.05
C ASP A 131 -3.01 9.86 11.39
N LEU A 132 -3.85 10.88 11.60
CA LEU A 132 -3.79 11.74 12.79
C LEU A 132 -3.99 11.00 14.11
N ARG A 133 -4.52 9.77 14.07
CA ARG A 133 -4.73 8.93 15.25
C ARG A 133 -3.50 8.12 15.63
N GLY A 134 -2.68 7.77 14.66
CA GLY A 134 -1.50 6.94 14.86
C GLY A 134 -0.41 7.26 13.83
N PRO A 135 0.16 8.50 13.86
CA PRO A 135 1.18 8.90 12.90
C PRO A 135 2.38 7.97 12.94
N SER A 136 2.83 7.49 11.80
CA SER A 136 3.86 6.45 11.69
C SER A 136 4.96 6.73 10.68
N ASP A 137 4.77 7.67 9.77
CA ASP A 137 5.71 7.93 8.67
C ASP A 137 7.08 8.37 9.13
N LYS A 138 7.16 9.20 10.17
CA LYS A 138 8.44 9.61 10.79
C LYS A 138 9.20 8.43 11.36
N ALA A 139 8.50 7.54 12.08
CA ALA A 139 9.11 6.35 12.67
C ALA A 139 9.64 5.41 11.59
N LEU A 140 8.89 5.22 10.50
CA LEU A 140 9.32 4.42 9.35
C LEU A 140 10.59 4.99 8.68
N LEU A 141 10.66 6.30 8.53
CA LEU A 141 11.81 7.02 7.98
C LEU A 141 12.99 7.11 8.96
N GLY A 142 12.76 6.87 10.25
CA GLY A 142 13.76 7.04 11.31
C GLY A 142 14.03 8.51 11.65
N ILE A 143 13.06 9.39 11.44
CA ILE A 143 13.13 10.81 11.77
C ILE A 143 12.75 11.00 13.24
N THR A 144 13.70 11.50 14.04
CA THR A 144 13.50 11.74 15.49
C THR A 144 13.22 13.22 15.81
N LYS A 145 13.51 14.13 14.86
CA LYS A 145 13.29 15.57 15.09
C LYS A 145 11.81 15.86 15.33
N PRO A 146 11.45 16.66 16.34
CA PRO A 146 10.09 17.16 16.48
C PRO A 146 9.68 17.95 15.21
N SER A 147 8.44 17.79 14.82
CA SER A 147 7.87 18.54 13.68
C SER A 147 6.38 18.71 13.86
N GLU A 148 5.88 19.77 13.36
CA GLU A 148 4.46 19.97 13.16
C GLU A 148 3.99 19.09 12.01
N GLY A 149 2.77 18.63 12.07
CA GLY A 149 2.13 17.83 11.02
C GLY A 149 0.76 18.43 10.66
N LEU A 150 0.04 17.64 9.87
CA LEU A 150 -1.26 18.04 9.35
C LEU A 150 -2.22 18.49 10.48
N GLY A 151 -2.27 17.77 11.58
CA GLY A 151 -3.19 18.08 12.68
C GLY A 151 -2.90 19.39 13.38
N GLN A 152 -1.63 19.70 13.65
CA GLN A 152 -1.23 20.99 14.23
C GLN A 152 -1.51 22.14 13.27
N CYS A 153 -1.24 21.95 11.98
CA CYS A 153 -1.53 22.93 10.95
C CYS A 153 -3.03 23.25 10.85
N LEU A 154 -3.88 22.23 10.86
CA LEU A 154 -5.33 22.41 10.77
C LEU A 154 -5.95 23.00 12.06
N SER A 155 -5.34 22.81 13.23
CA SER A 155 -5.79 23.35 14.50
C SER A 155 -5.39 24.81 14.69
N GLY A 156 -4.32 25.27 14.06
CA GLY A 156 -3.83 26.64 14.10
C GLY A 156 -4.32 27.53 12.97
N SER A 157 -3.80 28.72 12.89
CA SER A 157 -3.86 29.54 11.68
C SER A 157 -2.98 28.87 10.62
N LEU A 158 -3.42 28.86 9.35
CA LEU A 158 -2.61 28.41 8.21
C LEU A 158 -1.42 29.37 7.99
N GLY A 159 -0.50 29.39 8.94
CA GLY A 159 0.72 30.20 8.89
C GLY A 159 1.83 29.52 8.07
N GLN A 160 3.07 29.70 8.50
CA GLN A 160 4.21 29.05 7.85
C GLN A 160 4.19 27.54 8.13
N VAL A 161 4.05 26.74 7.07
CA VAL A 161 4.13 25.28 7.14
C VAL A 161 5.59 24.88 6.98
N HIS A 162 6.13 24.15 7.96
CA HIS A 162 7.50 23.68 7.93
C HIS A 162 7.56 22.20 7.53
N PHE A 163 8.32 21.91 6.47
CA PHE A 163 8.55 20.56 6.00
C PHE A 163 9.95 20.07 6.40
N LEU A 164 10.07 18.81 6.76
CA LEU A 164 11.36 18.16 6.98
C LEU A 164 11.85 17.57 5.65
N ARG A 165 13.00 17.98 5.18
CA ARG A 165 13.65 17.32 4.05
C ARG A 165 14.27 16.00 4.52
N TYR A 166 13.96 14.90 3.83
CA TYR A 166 14.48 13.58 4.17
C TYR A 166 15.84 13.35 3.50
N GLU A 167 16.90 13.27 4.31
CA GLU A 167 18.29 13.06 3.86
C GLU A 167 18.65 13.99 2.66
N ASP A 168 19.49 13.54 1.75
CA ASP A 168 19.85 14.28 0.53
C ASP A 168 18.90 13.97 -0.65
N THR A 169 17.62 13.77 -0.36
CA THR A 169 16.61 13.46 -1.36
C THR A 169 15.73 14.68 -1.68
N SER A 170 14.89 14.54 -2.73
CA SER A 170 13.84 15.51 -3.04
C SER A 170 12.51 15.19 -2.33
N LEU A 171 12.54 14.33 -1.29
CA LEU A 171 11.40 14.02 -0.44
C LEU A 171 11.32 15.00 0.73
N TYR A 172 10.18 15.63 0.88
CA TYR A 172 9.78 16.44 2.01
C TYR A 172 8.70 15.71 2.81
N VAL A 173 8.76 15.82 4.13
CA VAL A 173 7.87 15.11 5.06
C VAL A 173 7.13 16.13 5.91
N PHE A 174 5.82 15.98 5.95
CA PHE A 174 4.89 16.73 6.78
C PHE A 174 4.14 15.76 7.68
N ALA A 175 4.75 15.41 8.80
CA ALA A 175 4.24 14.41 9.74
C ALA A 175 4.43 14.90 11.17
N GLY A 176 3.32 14.91 11.91
CA GLY A 176 3.31 15.22 13.34
C GLY A 176 3.97 14.13 14.17
N SER A 177 4.23 14.45 15.43
CA SER A 177 4.86 13.52 16.38
C SER A 177 3.85 12.88 17.31
N GLU A 178 2.68 13.48 17.49
CA GLU A 178 1.69 13.11 18.51
C GLU A 178 0.32 12.83 17.89
N PRO A 179 -0.38 11.79 18.39
CA PRO A 179 -1.76 11.52 18.01
C PRO A 179 -2.71 12.66 18.38
N ILE A 180 -3.71 12.87 17.54
CA ILE A 180 -4.76 13.86 17.78
C ILE A 180 -6.05 13.17 18.17
N HIS A 181 -6.65 13.63 19.26
CA HIS A 181 -7.98 13.22 19.68
C HIS A 181 -9.04 13.91 18.80
N ALA A 182 -10.02 13.14 18.29
CA ALA A 182 -11.13 13.62 17.47
C ALA A 182 -10.71 14.41 16.19
N PRO A 183 -9.89 13.84 15.30
CA PRO A 183 -9.37 14.53 14.12
C PRO A 183 -10.45 15.00 13.14
N MET A 184 -11.63 14.40 13.13
CA MET A 184 -12.76 14.83 12.28
C MET A 184 -13.13 16.31 12.48
N ASN A 185 -12.95 16.86 13.70
CA ASN A 185 -13.20 18.28 13.95
C ASN A 185 -12.22 19.20 13.22
N LEU A 186 -11.03 18.68 12.87
CA LEU A 186 -9.98 19.42 12.17
C LEU A 186 -10.07 19.25 10.66
N LEU A 187 -10.62 18.12 10.20
CA LEU A 187 -10.77 17.79 8.78
C LEU A 187 -11.98 18.50 8.13
N GLN A 188 -12.44 19.59 8.72
CA GLN A 188 -13.48 20.44 8.13
C GLN A 188 -13.02 20.91 6.75
N TYR A 189 -13.94 20.86 5.79
CA TYR A 189 -13.70 20.95 4.36
C TYR A 189 -12.78 22.11 3.94
N ASP A 190 -13.04 23.31 4.43
CA ASP A 190 -12.37 24.51 3.96
C ASP A 190 -10.86 24.55 4.29
N LYS A 191 -10.47 24.08 5.46
CA LYS A 191 -9.07 24.13 5.91
C LYS A 191 -8.16 23.15 5.19
N LEU A 192 -8.63 21.90 5.02
CA LEU A 192 -7.85 20.89 4.32
C LEU A 192 -7.73 21.22 2.83
N GLU A 193 -8.81 21.67 2.22
CA GLU A 193 -8.81 22.12 0.83
C GLU A 193 -7.86 23.30 0.60
N ALA A 194 -7.94 24.33 1.43
CA ALA A 194 -7.08 25.50 1.37
C ALA A 194 -5.59 25.11 1.51
N LEU A 195 -5.28 24.20 2.44
CA LEU A 195 -3.93 23.66 2.62
C LEU A 195 -3.45 22.92 1.37
N ILE A 196 -4.23 21.96 0.87
CA ILE A 196 -3.87 21.18 -0.33
C ILE A 196 -3.67 22.12 -1.53
N ASN A 197 -4.54 23.11 -1.75
CA ASN A 197 -4.42 24.07 -2.83
C ASN A 197 -3.15 24.94 -2.71
N THR A 198 -2.75 25.29 -1.50
CA THR A 198 -1.48 26.00 -1.23
C THR A 198 -0.27 25.12 -1.54
N LEU A 199 -0.35 23.82 -1.27
CA LEU A 199 0.76 22.88 -1.46
C LEU A 199 0.95 22.42 -2.90
N ARG A 200 -0.13 22.31 -3.69
CA ARG A 200 -0.10 21.84 -5.09
C ARG A 200 0.94 22.53 -5.99
N PRO A 201 1.12 23.85 -5.98
CA PRO A 201 2.13 24.50 -6.83
C PRO A 201 3.56 24.30 -6.33
N MET A 202 3.76 23.88 -5.09
CA MET A 202 5.08 23.75 -4.45
C MET A 202 5.76 22.41 -4.74
N PHE A 203 4.98 21.37 -5.13
CA PHE A 203 5.44 20.00 -5.31
C PHE A 203 4.96 19.42 -6.64
N ASP A 204 5.76 18.48 -7.19
CA ASP A 204 5.35 17.68 -8.35
C ASP A 204 4.27 16.66 -7.94
N TYR A 205 4.47 16.00 -6.78
CA TYR A 205 3.52 15.05 -6.22
C TYR A 205 3.38 15.24 -4.70
N ILE A 206 2.18 14.98 -4.22
CA ILE A 206 1.84 14.94 -2.79
C ILE A 206 1.30 13.53 -2.52
N VAL A 207 1.96 12.78 -1.64
CA VAL A 207 1.48 11.46 -1.18
C VAL A 207 0.88 11.65 0.20
N LEU A 208 -0.41 11.32 0.34
CA LEU A 208 -1.15 11.42 1.59
C LEU A 208 -1.39 10.02 2.16
N ASP A 209 -0.68 9.67 3.23
CA ASP A 209 -0.97 8.47 4.03
C ASP A 209 -2.21 8.72 4.89
N THR A 210 -3.17 7.80 4.91
CA THR A 210 -4.43 8.00 5.63
C THR A 210 -4.80 6.79 6.49
N PRO A 211 -5.67 6.95 7.49
CA PRO A 211 -6.17 5.81 8.25
C PRO A 211 -6.98 4.83 7.38
N PRO A 212 -7.27 3.62 7.88
CA PRO A 212 -8.08 2.63 7.16
C PRO A 212 -9.51 3.12 6.90
N CYS A 213 -9.96 3.10 5.64
CA CYS A 213 -11.22 3.70 5.23
C CYS A 213 -12.48 2.89 5.59
N ALA A 214 -12.36 1.57 5.82
CA ALA A 214 -13.50 0.77 6.26
C ALA A 214 -13.85 1.00 7.75
N MET A 215 -12.91 1.55 8.52
CA MET A 215 -13.08 1.73 9.96
C MET A 215 -13.18 3.20 10.38
N MET A 216 -12.68 4.13 9.59
CA MET A 216 -12.51 5.53 9.98
C MET A 216 -12.98 6.49 8.88
N ALA A 217 -13.92 7.37 9.23
CA ALA A 217 -14.47 8.38 8.35
C ALA A 217 -13.43 9.45 7.94
N ASP A 218 -12.33 9.56 8.69
CA ASP A 218 -11.24 10.51 8.42
C ASP A 218 -10.68 10.33 6.99
N ALA A 219 -10.47 9.08 6.56
CA ALA A 219 -10.02 8.78 5.20
C ALA A 219 -11.04 9.21 4.12
N LEU A 220 -12.34 9.04 4.40
CA LEU A 220 -13.40 9.45 3.48
C LEU A 220 -13.54 10.97 3.39
N ALA A 221 -13.30 11.70 4.50
CA ALA A 221 -13.25 13.14 4.48
C ALA A 221 -12.08 13.66 3.62
N MET A 222 -10.91 13.01 3.72
CA MET A 222 -9.71 13.40 2.96
C MET A 222 -9.81 13.05 1.47
N CYS A 223 -10.50 11.97 1.08
CA CYS A 223 -10.49 11.48 -0.30
C CYS A 223 -11.10 12.45 -1.32
N ARG A 224 -11.92 13.40 -0.88
CA ARG A 224 -12.52 14.43 -1.73
C ARG A 224 -11.54 15.52 -2.20
N HIS A 225 -10.40 15.63 -1.53
CA HIS A 225 -9.37 16.64 -1.80
C HIS A 225 -8.16 16.07 -2.54
N VAL A 226 -8.24 14.81 -2.98
CA VAL A 226 -7.15 14.11 -3.68
C VAL A 226 -7.53 13.79 -5.12
N ASP A 227 -6.53 13.61 -5.96
CA ASP A 227 -6.77 13.33 -7.38
C ASP A 227 -6.92 11.84 -7.65
N ARG A 228 -6.17 11.00 -6.91
CA ARG A 228 -6.16 9.54 -7.06
C ARG A 228 -6.04 8.84 -5.72
N VAL A 229 -6.67 7.67 -5.62
CA VAL A 229 -6.60 6.82 -4.44
C VAL A 229 -5.97 5.47 -4.80
N ILE A 230 -4.95 5.07 -4.03
CA ILE A 230 -4.35 3.74 -4.05
C ILE A 230 -4.89 2.96 -2.86
N TYR A 231 -5.42 1.77 -3.12
CA TYR A 231 -5.93 0.88 -2.10
C TYR A 231 -4.91 -0.22 -1.78
N VAL A 232 -4.52 -0.35 -0.52
CA VAL A 232 -3.56 -1.38 -0.09
C VAL A 232 -4.32 -2.55 0.48
N ILE A 233 -4.01 -3.75 -0.03
CA ILE A 233 -4.59 -5.01 0.40
C ILE A 233 -3.44 -5.93 0.77
N ARG A 234 -3.42 -6.43 2.00
CA ARG A 234 -2.42 -7.39 2.45
C ARG A 234 -2.91 -8.81 2.20
N GLU A 235 -2.03 -9.66 1.62
CA GLU A 235 -2.30 -11.08 1.39
C GLU A 235 -2.73 -11.77 2.68
N ASP A 236 -3.80 -12.58 2.60
CA ASP A 236 -4.36 -13.39 3.69
C ASP A 236 -4.57 -12.65 5.02
N PHE A 237 -5.02 -11.40 4.97
CA PHE A 237 -5.13 -10.57 6.16
C PHE A 237 -6.56 -10.03 6.41
N ALA A 238 -7.03 -9.12 5.58
CA ALA A 238 -8.40 -8.59 5.67
C ALA A 238 -9.42 -9.59 5.12
N ALA A 239 -10.60 -9.64 5.72
CA ALA A 239 -11.72 -10.39 5.15
C ALA A 239 -12.21 -9.72 3.85
N THR A 240 -12.69 -10.53 2.89
CA THR A 240 -13.24 -10.02 1.62
C THR A 240 -14.37 -9.01 1.83
N THR A 241 -15.18 -9.18 2.88
CA THR A 241 -16.23 -8.23 3.27
C THR A 241 -15.67 -6.88 3.65
N GLN A 242 -14.61 -6.83 4.46
CA GLN A 242 -13.95 -5.58 4.88
C GLN A 242 -13.31 -4.84 3.70
N ILE A 243 -12.71 -5.59 2.76
CA ILE A 243 -12.15 -5.01 1.53
C ILE A 243 -13.27 -4.39 0.70
N PHE A 244 -14.37 -5.12 0.52
CA PHE A 244 -15.51 -4.67 -0.26
C PHE A 244 -16.17 -3.42 0.38
N GLU A 245 -16.42 -3.44 1.68
CA GLU A 245 -16.97 -2.31 2.44
C GLU A 245 -16.10 -1.05 2.31
N GLY A 246 -14.78 -1.19 2.45
CA GLY A 246 -13.86 -0.06 2.30
C GLY A 246 -13.88 0.55 0.90
N ILE A 247 -13.95 -0.28 -0.14
CA ILE A 247 -14.02 0.19 -1.53
C ILE A 247 -15.37 0.81 -1.83
N GLN A 248 -16.47 0.25 -1.31
CA GLN A 248 -17.81 0.83 -1.41
C GLN A 248 -17.90 2.20 -0.72
N ALA A 249 -17.30 2.33 0.47
CA ALA A 249 -17.25 3.59 1.19
C ALA A 249 -16.50 4.68 0.39
N LEU A 250 -15.36 4.33 -0.23
CA LEU A 250 -14.62 5.23 -1.10
C LEU A 250 -15.40 5.59 -2.36
N ALA A 251 -16.08 4.62 -2.97
CA ALA A 251 -16.95 4.88 -4.13
C ALA A 251 -18.11 5.82 -3.78
N GLY A 252 -18.73 5.65 -2.60
CA GLY A 252 -19.76 6.55 -2.09
C GLY A 252 -19.27 7.96 -1.75
N ALA A 253 -17.95 8.14 -1.60
CA ALA A 253 -17.31 9.43 -1.41
C ALA A 253 -16.70 10.00 -2.70
N ASP A 254 -17.08 9.48 -3.88
CA ASP A 254 -16.61 9.88 -5.22
C ASP A 254 -15.09 9.77 -5.42
N ALA A 255 -14.44 8.85 -4.72
CA ALA A 255 -12.99 8.63 -4.81
C ALA A 255 -12.58 8.13 -6.20
N ARG A 256 -11.60 8.79 -6.81
CA ARG A 256 -11.02 8.38 -8.10
C ARG A 256 -9.92 7.33 -7.87
N MET A 257 -10.29 6.06 -8.00
CA MET A 257 -9.38 4.95 -7.77
C MET A 257 -8.31 4.85 -8.86
N ALA A 258 -7.01 4.87 -8.49
CA ALA A 258 -5.91 4.49 -9.38
C ALA A 258 -5.78 2.97 -9.49
N GLY A 259 -6.13 2.24 -8.45
CA GLY A 259 -6.03 0.80 -8.37
C GLY A 259 -5.62 0.31 -7.00
N PHE A 260 -5.15 -0.94 -6.94
CA PHE A 260 -4.71 -1.51 -5.67
C PHE A 260 -3.26 -2.00 -5.69
N VAL A 261 -2.65 -2.02 -4.51
CA VAL A 261 -1.36 -2.62 -4.22
C VAL A 261 -1.59 -3.89 -3.39
N PHE A 262 -1.12 -5.03 -3.89
CA PHE A 262 -1.17 -6.30 -3.18
C PHE A 262 0.10 -6.45 -2.34
N ASN A 263 0.00 -6.26 -1.05
CA ASN A 263 1.13 -6.17 -0.14
C ASN A 263 1.42 -7.49 0.59
N CYS A 264 2.67 -7.68 0.99
CA CYS A 264 3.17 -8.90 1.65
C CYS A 264 2.90 -10.17 0.84
N ALA A 265 2.95 -10.09 -0.48
CA ALA A 265 2.70 -11.21 -1.37
C ALA A 265 3.76 -12.31 -1.19
N ALA A 266 3.31 -13.55 -0.92
CA ALA A 266 4.18 -14.71 -0.75
C ALA A 266 4.81 -15.14 -2.08
N ASN A 267 4.02 -15.10 -3.16
CA ASN A 267 4.41 -15.55 -4.50
C ASN A 267 4.45 -14.37 -5.48
N VAL A 268 5.50 -13.56 -5.45
CA VAL A 268 5.77 -12.61 -6.52
C VAL A 268 6.56 -13.33 -7.61
N ARG A 269 5.96 -13.51 -8.80
CA ARG A 269 6.67 -14.06 -9.97
C ARG A 269 7.90 -13.19 -10.25
N GLY A 270 9.10 -13.74 -9.97
CA GLY A 270 10.38 -13.04 -10.10
C GLY A 270 11.32 -13.15 -8.90
N SER A 271 10.90 -13.72 -7.77
CA SER A 271 11.74 -13.85 -6.57
C SER A 271 12.49 -15.19 -6.44
N SER A 272 12.50 -16.04 -7.45
CA SER A 272 13.42 -17.20 -7.48
C SER A 272 14.66 -16.84 -8.28
N SER A 273 15.82 -16.98 -7.67
CA SER A 273 17.17 -16.92 -8.25
C SER A 273 17.21 -17.60 -9.64
N GLY A 274 17.23 -16.80 -10.70
CA GLY A 274 17.35 -17.33 -12.04
C GLY A 274 16.90 -16.33 -13.08
N TYR A 275 17.83 -15.83 -13.86
CA TYR A 275 17.61 -14.99 -15.04
C TYR A 275 16.52 -15.59 -15.93
N GLY A 276 15.42 -14.88 -16.10
CA GLY A 276 14.36 -15.25 -17.02
C GLY A 276 13.51 -14.05 -17.39
N TYR A 277 13.91 -13.31 -18.41
CA TYR A 277 13.06 -12.35 -19.11
C TYR A 277 11.89 -13.10 -19.73
N GLY A 278 10.70 -12.97 -19.15
CA GLY A 278 9.46 -13.53 -19.68
C GLY A 278 8.43 -12.44 -19.87
N TYR A 279 8.47 -11.74 -21.00
CA TYR A 279 7.34 -10.96 -21.52
C TYR A 279 6.26 -11.95 -21.98
N GLY A 280 5.26 -12.20 -21.16
CA GLY A 280 4.10 -13.03 -21.52
C GLY A 280 2.92 -12.18 -21.94
N TYR A 281 2.88 -11.70 -23.18
CA TYR A 281 1.64 -11.33 -23.85
C TYR A 281 0.98 -12.60 -24.36
N GLY A 282 -0.04 -13.09 -23.66
CA GLY A 282 -0.87 -14.18 -24.12
C GLY A 282 -1.99 -13.69 -25.03
N TYR A 283 -1.76 -13.66 -26.34
CA TYR A 283 -2.82 -13.74 -27.33
C TYR A 283 -2.73 -15.12 -27.97
N GLY A 284 -3.68 -15.99 -27.63
CA GLY A 284 -3.86 -17.26 -28.30
C GLY A 284 -4.64 -17.07 -29.60
N TYR A 285 -4.00 -17.31 -30.72
CA TYR A 285 -4.65 -17.76 -31.94
C TYR A 285 -3.85 -18.94 -32.47
N GLY A 286 -4.45 -20.12 -32.41
CA GLY A 286 -3.92 -21.32 -33.02
C GLY A 286 -4.19 -21.31 -34.53
N TYR A 287 -3.15 -21.53 -35.33
CA TYR A 287 -3.24 -22.17 -36.62
C TYR A 287 -2.05 -23.10 -36.75
N GLY A 288 -2.35 -24.39 -36.81
CA GLY A 288 -1.37 -25.43 -37.13
C GLY A 288 -1.09 -25.47 -38.63
N TYR A 289 0.17 -25.55 -38.98
CA TYR A 289 0.64 -26.16 -40.21
C TYR A 289 1.91 -26.95 -39.90
N GLY A 290 1.81 -28.25 -40.05
CA GLY A 290 2.93 -29.18 -40.02
C GLY A 290 3.73 -29.11 -41.33
N TYR A 291 5.06 -29.12 -41.18
CA TYR A 291 5.95 -29.56 -42.24
C TYR A 291 7.07 -30.42 -41.71
N GLY A 292 7.31 -31.48 -42.44
CA GLY A 292 8.04 -32.68 -42.12
C GLY A 292 9.55 -32.52 -41.93
N LYS A 293 10.09 -33.48 -41.20
CA LYS A 293 11.51 -33.77 -41.03
C LYS A 293 12.12 -34.33 -42.35
N THR A 294 13.18 -33.73 -42.82
CA THR A 294 14.12 -34.42 -43.73
C THR A 294 15.49 -34.51 -43.05
N LYS A 295 15.87 -35.74 -42.73
CA LYS A 295 17.23 -36.11 -42.37
C LYS A 295 18.15 -35.93 -43.57
N ARG A 296 19.30 -35.32 -43.42
CA ARG A 296 20.45 -35.50 -44.28
C ARG A 296 21.62 -36.07 -43.50
N LYS A 297 22.06 -37.24 -43.96
CA LYS A 297 23.24 -37.95 -43.55
C LYS A 297 24.50 -37.23 -44.01
N SER A 298 25.51 -37.32 -43.16
CA SER A 298 26.91 -37.05 -43.42
C SER A 298 27.52 -38.01 -44.46
N ALA A 299 28.38 -37.48 -45.31
CA ALA A 299 29.51 -38.19 -45.90
C ALA A 299 30.58 -37.18 -46.24
N GLU A 300 31.78 -37.53 -45.79
CA GLU A 300 33.17 -37.17 -45.95
C GLU A 300 33.67 -35.94 -45.20
#